data_abf21741b14b61e488d40b919bd4b9d3
#
_entry.id   abf21741b14b61e488d40b919bd4b9d3
#
_cell.length_a   1.000
_cell.length_b   1.000
_cell.length_c   1.000
_cell.angle_alpha   90.00
_cell.angle_beta   90.00
_cell.angle_gamma   90.00
#
_symmetry.space_group_name_H-M   'P 1'
#
loop_
_entity.id
_entity.type
_entity.pdbx_description
1 polymer ?
#
loop_
_entity_poly.entity_id
_entity_poly.type
_entity_poly.pdbx_seq_one_letter_code
_entity_poly.pdbx_strand_id
1 'polypeptide(L)'
;RRKKAAAKTHMRLNVGTMLPAFAVVEDAAHHDSKRADALCAGLKDGDVLLADRAYVDFLFLHGLAARGIFFVLREKENMDFEVLEERQHPDRRILKDQTIRLRGKLTADKYPEPLRRVTAVVEVDGRDTEMTFISNNFAWSPRTVAELYRARWVIESFFKELKQTLQLADFVGYNENAVKWQVWVGLLAHLLLRFLKHVSKWGLSFSRLAGVVRSAVWMKIDLLDALRKYGTAGGPKRPVIVEKQLYFQGFEPFSSRPVG
;
A
#
# COMPACT_ATOMS: atom_id res chain seq x y z
N ARG A 1 -23.56 -25.68 -0.62
CA ARG A 1 -22.57 -24.69 -1.08
C ARG A 1 -21.88 -24.13 0.16
N ARG A 2 -20.61 -24.48 0.41
CA ARG A 2 -19.81 -23.86 1.48
C ARG A 2 -19.65 -22.38 1.14
N LYS A 3 -20.07 -21.47 2.02
CA LYS A 3 -19.78 -20.04 1.91
C LYS A 3 -18.26 -19.88 1.97
N LYS A 4 -17.65 -19.37 0.90
CA LYS A 4 -16.23 -19.00 0.91
C LYS A 4 -16.08 -17.88 1.94
N ALA A 5 -15.22 -18.07 2.93
CA ALA A 5 -14.85 -16.99 3.83
C ALA A 5 -14.15 -15.90 3.02
N ALA A 6 -14.65 -14.67 3.08
CA ALA A 6 -14.04 -13.53 2.46
C ALA A 6 -13.59 -12.58 3.56
N ALA A 7 -12.29 -12.32 3.63
CA ALA A 7 -11.73 -11.30 4.51
C ALA A 7 -11.43 -10.05 3.71
N LYS A 8 -11.75 -8.90 4.29
CA LYS A 8 -11.40 -7.59 3.79
C LYS A 8 -10.27 -7.01 4.64
N THR A 9 -9.22 -6.56 3.98
CA THR A 9 -8.08 -5.95 4.65
C THR A 9 -8.03 -4.48 4.29
N HIS A 10 -8.26 -3.63 5.29
CA HIS A 10 -8.05 -2.19 5.18
C HIS A 10 -6.65 -1.87 5.64
N MET A 11 -5.92 -1.07 4.87
CA MET A 11 -4.51 -0.82 5.16
C MET A 11 -4.11 0.59 4.82
N ARG A 12 -3.29 1.18 5.69
CA ARG A 12 -2.49 2.36 5.38
C ARG A 12 -1.07 1.92 5.06
N LEU A 13 -0.60 2.28 3.87
CA LEU A 13 0.72 1.97 3.36
C LEU A 13 1.53 3.27 3.24
N ASN A 14 2.77 3.26 3.70
CA ASN A 14 3.70 4.33 3.37
C ASN A 14 4.21 4.12 1.94
N VAL A 15 3.90 5.07 1.06
CA VAL A 15 4.18 4.98 -0.38
C VAL A 15 5.69 4.96 -0.66
N GLY A 16 6.48 5.72 0.09
CA GLY A 16 7.93 5.81 -0.12
C GLY A 16 8.69 4.55 0.29
N THR A 17 8.24 3.88 1.36
CA THR A 17 8.92 2.69 1.90
C THR A 17 8.24 1.37 1.51
N MET A 18 7.00 1.41 1.03
CA MET A 18 6.12 0.25 0.85
C MET A 18 5.89 -0.55 2.15
N LEU A 19 5.98 0.10 3.31
CA LEU A 19 5.72 -0.54 4.59
C LEU A 19 4.29 -0.28 5.05
N PRO A 20 3.57 -1.31 5.52
CA PRO A 20 2.27 -1.13 6.15
C PRO A 20 2.45 -0.37 7.47
N ALA A 21 1.75 0.75 7.63
CA ALA A 21 1.77 1.56 8.84
C ALA A 21 0.60 1.24 9.76
N PHE A 22 -0.50 0.73 9.21
CA PHE A 22 -1.69 0.31 9.94
C PHE A 22 -2.50 -0.68 9.09
N ALA A 23 -3.09 -1.69 9.71
CA ALA A 23 -3.98 -2.63 9.04
C ALA A 23 -5.13 -3.07 9.94
N VAL A 24 -6.30 -3.30 9.33
CA VAL A 24 -7.47 -3.94 9.96
C VAL A 24 -7.92 -5.08 9.06
N VAL A 25 -8.10 -6.25 9.63
CA VAL A 25 -8.61 -7.45 8.93
C VAL A 25 -9.97 -7.77 9.51
N GLU A 26 -11.01 -7.74 8.67
CA GLU A 26 -12.39 -7.96 9.09
C GLU A 26 -13.22 -8.65 8.00
N ASP A 27 -14.47 -8.97 8.31
CA ASP A 27 -15.41 -9.53 7.35
C ASP A 27 -15.70 -8.56 6.19
N ALA A 28 -15.95 -9.13 5.02
CA ALA A 28 -16.19 -8.36 3.79
C ALA A 28 -17.46 -7.48 3.80
N ALA A 29 -18.29 -7.58 4.86
CA ALA A 29 -19.58 -6.88 4.97
C ALA A 29 -19.47 -5.37 5.35
N HIS A 30 -18.31 -4.90 5.78
CA HIS A 30 -18.16 -3.52 6.24
C HIS A 30 -17.76 -2.55 5.12
N HIS A 31 -18.34 -1.34 5.15
CA HIS A 31 -18.02 -0.28 4.18
C HIS A 31 -16.66 0.36 4.48
N ASP A 32 -15.88 0.67 3.43
CA ASP A 32 -14.53 1.22 3.50
C ASP A 32 -14.46 2.54 4.28
N SER A 33 -15.44 3.42 4.08
CA SER A 33 -15.49 4.73 4.72
C SER A 33 -15.55 4.67 6.25
N LYS A 34 -16.14 3.61 6.85
CA LYS A 34 -16.23 3.46 8.31
C LYS A 34 -14.88 3.20 8.99
N ARG A 35 -13.87 2.77 8.23
CA ARG A 35 -12.52 2.52 8.75
C ARG A 35 -11.52 3.62 8.46
N ALA A 36 -11.92 4.64 7.69
CA ALA A 36 -11.07 5.74 7.29
C ALA A 36 -10.44 6.47 8.49
N ASP A 37 -11.23 6.77 9.53
CA ASP A 37 -10.74 7.44 10.73
C ASP A 37 -9.65 6.62 11.44
N ALA A 38 -9.89 5.33 11.67
CA ALA A 38 -8.93 4.44 12.31
C ALA A 38 -7.63 4.31 11.49
N LEU A 39 -7.76 4.18 10.16
CA LEU A 39 -6.61 4.11 9.26
C LEU A 39 -5.76 5.38 9.29
N CYS A 40 -6.39 6.54 9.48
CA CYS A 40 -5.75 7.85 9.41
C CYS A 40 -5.43 8.47 10.79
N ALA A 41 -5.76 7.78 11.90
CA ALA A 41 -5.53 8.28 13.25
C ALA A 41 -4.06 8.67 13.51
N GLY A 42 -3.10 7.92 12.98
CA GLY A 42 -1.66 8.19 13.16
C GLY A 42 -1.03 9.13 12.13
N LEU A 43 -1.82 9.81 11.28
CA LEU A 43 -1.31 10.84 10.39
C LEU A 43 -1.06 12.13 11.16
N LYS A 44 -0.02 12.87 10.76
CA LYS A 44 0.45 14.12 11.38
C LYS A 44 0.24 15.29 10.43
N ASP A 45 0.35 16.49 10.98
CA ASP A 45 0.39 17.73 10.20
C ASP A 45 1.46 17.64 9.08
N GLY A 46 1.09 18.06 7.87
CA GLY A 46 1.91 17.98 6.66
C GLY A 46 1.89 16.63 5.95
N ASP A 47 1.33 15.55 6.53
CA ASP A 47 1.18 14.27 5.83
C ASP A 47 0.20 14.39 4.66
N VAL A 48 0.35 13.51 3.66
CA VAL A 48 -0.51 13.47 2.47
C VAL A 48 -1.22 12.13 2.39
N LEU A 49 -2.55 12.16 2.44
CA LEU A 49 -3.39 10.99 2.20
C LEU A 49 -3.70 10.82 0.70
N LEU A 50 -3.37 9.66 0.16
CA LEU A 50 -3.77 9.23 -1.17
C LEU A 50 -4.81 8.11 -1.04
N ALA A 51 -6.02 8.32 -1.53
CA ALA A 51 -7.07 7.32 -1.41
C ALA A 51 -7.97 7.27 -2.64
N ASP A 52 -8.70 6.18 -2.80
CA ASP A 52 -9.66 6.01 -3.89
C ASP A 52 -10.98 6.72 -3.54
N ARG A 53 -11.84 6.89 -4.55
CA ARG A 53 -13.18 7.49 -4.44
C ARG A 53 -14.07 6.84 -3.37
N ALA A 54 -13.85 5.57 -3.03
CA ALA A 54 -14.58 4.86 -1.98
C ALA A 54 -14.37 5.48 -0.58
N TYR A 55 -13.28 6.20 -0.37
CA TYR A 55 -12.95 6.87 0.90
C TYR A 55 -13.39 8.33 0.93
N VAL A 56 -14.06 8.85 -0.11
CA VAL A 56 -14.58 10.23 -0.13
C VAL A 56 -15.78 10.32 0.81
N ASP A 57 -15.53 10.80 2.02
CA ASP A 57 -16.50 11.28 2.99
C ASP A 57 -16.10 12.69 3.40
N PHE A 58 -16.97 13.67 3.15
CA PHE A 58 -16.61 15.07 3.30
C PHE A 58 -16.40 15.49 4.76
N LEU A 59 -17.12 14.89 5.72
CA LEU A 59 -16.89 15.14 7.14
C LEU A 59 -15.51 14.62 7.57
N PHE A 60 -15.16 13.42 7.13
CA PHE A 60 -13.84 12.84 7.36
C PHE A 60 -12.72 13.70 6.73
N LEU A 61 -12.90 14.14 5.47
CA LEU A 61 -11.91 14.98 4.77
C LEU A 61 -11.74 16.35 5.45
N HIS A 62 -12.83 16.95 5.94
CA HIS A 62 -12.78 18.17 6.73
C HIS A 62 -11.97 17.97 8.03
N GLY A 63 -12.21 16.87 8.75
CA GLY A 63 -11.43 16.49 9.91
C GLY A 63 -9.93 16.31 9.64
N LEU A 64 -9.56 15.78 8.48
CA LEU A 64 -8.15 15.71 8.05
C LEU A 64 -7.58 17.10 7.78
N ALA A 65 -8.29 17.94 7.04
CA ALA A 65 -7.87 19.32 6.75
C ALA A 65 -7.67 20.14 8.03
N ALA A 66 -8.58 20.01 9.00
CA ALA A 66 -8.48 20.67 10.32
C ALA A 66 -7.23 20.23 11.12
N ARG A 67 -6.69 19.03 10.83
CA ARG A 67 -5.45 18.51 11.41
C ARG A 67 -4.19 18.86 10.58
N GLY A 68 -4.30 19.71 9.55
CA GLY A 68 -3.20 20.06 8.65
C GLY A 68 -2.78 18.92 7.71
N ILE A 69 -3.61 17.90 7.55
CA ILE A 69 -3.32 16.76 6.68
C ILE A 69 -3.83 17.09 5.27
N PHE A 70 -2.95 16.96 4.28
CA PHE A 70 -3.33 17.10 2.89
C PHE A 70 -3.90 15.80 2.33
N PHE A 71 -4.71 15.92 1.30
CA PHE A 71 -5.24 14.74 0.62
C PHE A 71 -5.33 14.93 -0.89
N VAL A 72 -5.23 13.82 -1.61
CA VAL A 72 -5.57 13.70 -3.03
C VAL A 72 -6.41 12.45 -3.20
N LEU A 73 -7.67 12.62 -3.63
CA LEU A 73 -8.60 11.53 -3.90
C LEU A 73 -9.17 11.67 -5.30
N ARG A 74 -9.61 10.55 -5.87
CA ARG A 74 -10.41 10.57 -7.08
C ARG A 74 -11.82 11.12 -6.78
N GLU A 75 -12.31 12.02 -7.64
CA GLU A 75 -13.64 12.59 -7.53
C GLU A 75 -14.74 11.53 -7.58
N LYS A 76 -15.82 11.72 -6.83
CA LYS A 76 -17.08 10.97 -6.99
C LYS A 76 -17.88 11.49 -8.17
N GLU A 77 -18.50 10.60 -8.95
CA GLU A 77 -19.24 10.94 -10.17
C GLU A 77 -20.44 11.89 -9.93
N ASN A 78 -21.04 11.87 -8.75
CA ASN A 78 -22.26 12.63 -8.41
C ASN A 78 -21.98 13.75 -7.40
N MET A 79 -20.84 14.43 -7.53
CA MET A 79 -20.48 15.52 -6.65
C MET A 79 -21.15 16.83 -7.14
N ASP A 80 -21.98 17.47 -6.30
CA ASP A 80 -22.61 18.74 -6.57
C ASP A 80 -21.74 19.88 -6.04
N PHE A 81 -21.29 20.78 -6.93
CA PHE A 81 -20.39 21.87 -6.60
C PHE A 81 -20.61 23.08 -7.52
N GLU A 82 -20.15 24.23 -7.08
CA GLU A 82 -19.96 25.43 -7.93
C GLU A 82 -18.46 25.65 -8.17
N VAL A 83 -18.13 26.15 -9.35
CA VAL A 83 -16.78 26.56 -9.68
C VAL A 83 -16.61 28.02 -9.26
N LEU A 84 -15.68 28.28 -8.35
CA LEU A 84 -15.35 29.64 -7.89
C LEU A 84 -14.29 30.28 -8.76
N GLU A 85 -13.34 29.49 -9.24
CA GLU A 85 -12.22 29.95 -10.07
C GLU A 85 -11.75 28.81 -10.97
N GLU A 86 -11.37 29.15 -12.21
CA GLU A 86 -10.74 28.24 -13.15
C GLU A 86 -9.42 28.80 -13.63
N ARG A 87 -8.35 28.02 -13.54
CA ARG A 87 -7.00 28.42 -13.93
C ARG A 87 -6.61 27.74 -15.23
N GLN A 88 -6.08 28.50 -16.14
CA GLN A 88 -5.47 27.97 -17.37
C GLN A 88 -4.08 27.41 -17.03
N HIS A 89 -3.73 26.27 -17.64
CA HIS A 89 -2.42 25.66 -17.48
C HIS A 89 -1.78 25.36 -18.84
N PRO A 90 -0.48 25.62 -19.02
CA PRO A 90 0.21 25.40 -20.30
C PRO A 90 0.39 23.91 -20.66
N ASP A 91 0.36 23.01 -19.67
CA ASP A 91 0.49 21.55 -19.89
C ASP A 91 -0.83 21.01 -20.47
N ARG A 92 -0.78 20.51 -21.71
CA ARG A 92 -1.94 19.92 -22.40
C ARG A 92 -2.52 18.69 -21.72
N ARG A 93 -1.79 18.06 -20.83
CA ARG A 93 -2.29 16.93 -20.01
C ARG A 93 -3.14 17.39 -18.83
N ILE A 94 -3.14 18.67 -18.50
CA ILE A 94 -4.01 19.27 -17.49
C ILE A 94 -5.22 19.89 -18.21
N LEU A 95 -6.36 19.23 -18.08
CA LEU A 95 -7.58 19.66 -18.77
C LEU A 95 -8.33 20.75 -18.00
N LYS A 96 -8.35 20.66 -16.66
CA LYS A 96 -8.98 21.65 -15.77
C LYS A 96 -8.21 21.77 -14.46
N ASP A 97 -8.09 22.98 -13.95
CA ASP A 97 -7.61 23.29 -12.59
C ASP A 97 -8.56 24.32 -11.98
N GLN A 98 -9.42 23.87 -11.09
CA GLN A 98 -10.55 24.64 -10.58
C GLN A 98 -10.51 24.72 -9.05
N THR A 99 -10.90 25.87 -8.51
CA THR A 99 -11.34 26.00 -7.12
C THR A 99 -12.84 25.83 -7.10
N ILE A 100 -13.33 24.90 -6.30
CA ILE A 100 -14.75 24.56 -6.21
C ILE A 100 -15.26 24.71 -4.78
N ARG A 101 -16.57 24.91 -4.61
CA ARG A 101 -17.28 24.81 -3.34
C ARG A 101 -18.42 23.82 -3.47
N LEU A 102 -18.60 22.95 -2.46
CA LEU A 102 -19.70 22.00 -2.44
C LEU A 102 -21.05 22.71 -2.25
N ARG A 103 -22.08 22.29 -3.00
CA ARG A 103 -23.42 22.91 -2.99
C ARG A 103 -24.48 22.00 -2.39
N GLY A 104 -24.30 20.70 -2.44
CA GLY A 104 -25.28 19.74 -1.91
C GLY A 104 -25.57 19.98 -0.43
N LYS A 105 -26.85 20.12 -0.04
CA LYS A 105 -27.27 20.37 1.35
C LYS A 105 -26.59 19.48 2.40
N LEU A 106 -26.33 18.21 2.05
CA LEU A 106 -25.68 17.23 2.95
C LEU A 106 -24.14 17.26 2.90
N THR A 107 -23.56 17.91 1.89
CA THR A 107 -22.10 17.90 1.64
C THR A 107 -21.47 19.26 1.95
N ALA A 108 -22.14 20.35 1.66
CA ALA A 108 -21.67 21.72 1.94
C ALA A 108 -21.44 21.96 3.44
N ASP A 109 -22.37 21.51 4.28
CA ASP A 109 -22.24 21.64 5.75
C ASP A 109 -21.10 20.76 6.33
N LYS A 110 -20.75 19.66 5.63
CA LYS A 110 -19.68 18.75 6.05
C LYS A 110 -18.28 19.22 5.65
N TYR A 111 -18.18 19.97 4.58
CA TYR A 111 -16.93 20.56 4.08
C TYR A 111 -17.21 21.96 3.52
N PRO A 112 -17.25 23.00 4.37
CA PRO A 112 -17.62 24.36 3.96
C PRO A 112 -16.51 25.09 3.21
N GLU A 113 -15.24 24.68 3.36
CA GLU A 113 -14.10 25.32 2.72
C GLU A 113 -14.04 24.96 1.22
N PRO A 114 -13.38 25.81 0.41
CA PRO A 114 -13.11 25.47 -0.97
C PRO A 114 -12.23 24.23 -1.11
N LEU A 115 -12.48 23.46 -2.16
CA LEU A 115 -11.65 22.35 -2.61
C LEU A 115 -11.00 22.68 -3.95
N ARG A 116 -9.83 22.14 -4.18
CA ARG A 116 -9.22 22.16 -5.50
C ARG A 116 -9.65 20.92 -6.28
N ARG A 117 -10.04 21.12 -7.51
CA ARG A 117 -10.45 20.10 -8.47
C ARG A 117 -9.52 20.14 -9.67
N VAL A 118 -8.81 19.04 -9.94
CA VAL A 118 -7.87 18.95 -11.05
C VAL A 118 -8.31 17.80 -11.96
N THR A 119 -8.54 18.09 -13.24
CA THR A 119 -8.78 17.08 -14.28
C THR A 119 -7.53 16.97 -15.15
N ALA A 120 -6.97 15.78 -15.22
CA ALA A 120 -5.75 15.51 -15.96
C ALA A 120 -5.83 14.19 -16.74
N VAL A 121 -5.08 14.12 -17.83
CA VAL A 121 -4.82 12.88 -18.57
C VAL A 121 -3.66 12.16 -17.91
N VAL A 122 -3.93 10.99 -17.35
CA VAL A 122 -2.94 10.13 -16.70
C VAL A 122 -2.82 8.80 -17.44
N GLU A 123 -1.63 8.26 -17.50
CA GLU A 123 -1.41 6.94 -18.10
C GLU A 123 -1.80 5.83 -17.09
N VAL A 124 -2.73 4.98 -17.48
CA VAL A 124 -3.20 3.81 -16.74
C VAL A 124 -3.06 2.59 -17.64
N ASP A 125 -2.26 1.62 -17.24
CA ASP A 125 -2.01 0.37 -18.00
C ASP A 125 -1.62 0.62 -19.48
N GLY A 126 -0.79 1.65 -19.71
CA GLY A 126 -0.34 2.03 -21.05
C GLY A 126 -1.37 2.78 -21.88
N ARG A 127 -2.47 3.24 -21.28
CA ARG A 127 -3.53 4.02 -21.95
C ARG A 127 -3.71 5.38 -21.27
N ASP A 128 -3.81 6.41 -22.09
CA ASP A 128 -4.17 7.74 -21.60
C ASP A 128 -5.63 7.74 -21.15
N THR A 129 -5.85 8.10 -19.89
CA THR A 129 -7.16 8.09 -19.23
C THR A 129 -7.39 9.42 -18.54
N GLU A 130 -8.55 10.03 -18.81
CA GLU A 130 -8.97 11.25 -18.11
C GLU A 130 -9.40 10.90 -16.68
N MET A 131 -8.82 11.59 -15.71
CA MET A 131 -9.15 11.42 -14.29
C MET A 131 -9.30 12.78 -13.62
N THR A 132 -10.26 12.86 -12.71
CA THR A 132 -10.49 14.07 -11.90
C THR A 132 -10.18 13.77 -10.43
N PHE A 133 -9.45 14.69 -9.81
CA PHE A 133 -8.97 14.62 -8.45
C PHE A 133 -9.48 15.80 -7.63
N ILE A 134 -9.71 15.56 -6.34
CA ILE A 134 -9.98 16.60 -5.35
C ILE A 134 -8.84 16.66 -4.33
N SER A 135 -8.50 17.87 -3.89
CA SER A 135 -7.44 18.12 -2.91
C SER A 135 -7.77 19.36 -2.09
N ASN A 136 -7.22 19.44 -0.87
CA ASN A 136 -7.22 20.66 -0.06
C ASN A 136 -5.92 21.48 -0.19
N ASN A 137 -4.99 21.06 -1.06
CA ASN A 137 -3.74 21.80 -1.26
C ASN A 137 -3.79 22.64 -2.55
N PHE A 138 -3.69 23.95 -2.37
CA PHE A 138 -3.71 24.92 -3.46
C PHE A 138 -2.30 25.35 -3.93
N ALA A 139 -1.26 25.03 -3.15
CA ALA A 139 0.12 25.42 -3.46
C ALA A 139 0.80 24.47 -4.47
N TRP A 140 0.36 23.21 -4.57
CA TRP A 140 0.94 22.27 -5.51
C TRP A 140 0.59 22.61 -6.95
N SER A 141 1.46 22.24 -7.91
CA SER A 141 1.09 22.30 -9.32
C SER A 141 -0.01 21.25 -9.61
N PRO A 142 -0.90 21.45 -10.60
CA PRO A 142 -1.91 20.45 -10.96
C PRO A 142 -1.28 19.15 -11.45
N ARG A 143 -0.09 19.22 -12.04
CA ARG A 143 0.71 18.04 -12.39
C ARG A 143 1.14 17.25 -11.14
N THR A 144 1.59 17.96 -10.10
CA THR A 144 1.94 17.32 -8.81
C THR A 144 0.74 16.57 -8.22
N VAL A 145 -0.47 17.13 -8.27
CA VAL A 145 -1.70 16.46 -7.81
C VAL A 145 -1.92 15.15 -8.56
N ALA A 146 -1.81 15.16 -9.89
CA ALA A 146 -1.97 13.96 -10.72
C ALA A 146 -0.87 12.91 -10.44
N GLU A 147 0.38 13.34 -10.30
CA GLU A 147 1.52 12.46 -9.98
C GLU A 147 1.40 11.84 -8.58
N LEU A 148 0.97 12.60 -7.58
CA LEU A 148 0.68 12.08 -6.24
C LEU A 148 -0.42 11.01 -6.28
N TYR A 149 -1.52 11.24 -7.00
CA TYR A 149 -2.55 10.23 -7.13
C TYR A 149 -2.04 8.96 -7.82
N ARG A 150 -1.18 9.10 -8.83
CA ARG A 150 -0.52 7.96 -9.48
C ARG A 150 0.27 7.11 -8.48
N ALA A 151 0.90 7.73 -7.48
CA ALA A 151 1.61 6.99 -6.43
C ALA A 151 0.69 6.09 -5.59
N ARG A 152 -0.64 6.30 -5.58
CA ARG A 152 -1.62 5.39 -4.95
C ARG A 152 -1.49 3.94 -5.46
N TRP A 153 -1.08 3.74 -6.71
CA TRP A 153 -0.91 2.37 -7.25
C TRP A 153 0.16 1.53 -6.57
N VAL A 154 0.98 2.13 -5.73
CA VAL A 154 1.92 1.38 -4.87
C VAL A 154 1.17 0.39 -3.98
N ILE A 155 -0.06 0.71 -3.52
CA ILE A 155 -0.85 -0.22 -2.71
C ILE A 155 -1.33 -1.44 -3.50
N GLU A 156 -1.64 -1.27 -4.79
CA GLU A 156 -2.01 -2.40 -5.67
C GLU A 156 -0.81 -3.33 -5.89
N SER A 157 0.37 -2.76 -6.11
CA SER A 157 1.62 -3.51 -6.20
C SER A 157 1.93 -4.25 -4.91
N PHE A 158 1.69 -3.63 -3.76
CA PHE A 158 1.84 -4.25 -2.45
C PHE A 158 0.90 -5.45 -2.29
N PHE A 159 -0.39 -5.32 -2.60
CA PHE A 159 -1.33 -6.44 -2.54
C PHE A 159 -1.00 -7.53 -3.56
N LYS A 160 -0.48 -7.18 -4.73
CA LYS A 160 0.03 -8.14 -5.70
C LYS A 160 1.21 -8.94 -5.13
N GLU A 161 2.15 -8.29 -4.45
CA GLU A 161 3.26 -8.95 -3.76
C GLU A 161 2.74 -9.93 -2.69
N LEU A 162 1.77 -9.51 -1.85
CA LEU A 162 1.16 -10.37 -0.84
C LEU A 162 0.47 -11.59 -1.47
N LYS A 163 -0.37 -11.38 -2.47
CA LYS A 163 -1.17 -12.44 -3.10
C LYS A 163 -0.31 -13.42 -3.90
N GLN A 164 0.60 -12.91 -4.73
CA GLN A 164 1.36 -13.73 -5.67
C GLN A 164 2.65 -14.27 -5.08
N THR A 165 3.39 -13.45 -4.33
CA THR A 165 4.70 -13.84 -3.81
C THR A 165 4.59 -14.60 -2.49
N LEU A 166 3.68 -14.19 -1.61
CA LEU A 166 3.45 -14.82 -0.30
C LEU A 166 2.26 -15.79 -0.30
N GLN A 167 1.64 -16.01 -1.45
CA GLN A 167 0.54 -16.97 -1.65
C GLN A 167 -0.66 -16.75 -0.71
N LEU A 168 -0.97 -15.49 -0.38
CA LEU A 168 -2.14 -15.13 0.42
C LEU A 168 -3.47 -15.14 -0.36
N ALA A 169 -3.47 -15.65 -1.59
CA ALA A 169 -4.69 -15.79 -2.39
C ALA A 169 -5.55 -16.97 -1.91
N ASP A 170 -4.91 -18.03 -1.38
CA ASP A 170 -5.58 -19.24 -0.94
C ASP A 170 -5.50 -19.38 0.59
N PHE A 171 -6.65 -19.32 1.25
CA PHE A 171 -6.72 -19.48 2.69
C PHE A 171 -6.70 -20.97 3.07
N VAL A 172 -5.74 -21.34 3.93
CA VAL A 172 -5.59 -22.70 4.44
C VAL A 172 -6.70 -23.04 5.45
N GLY A 173 -7.16 -22.03 6.20
CA GLY A 173 -8.23 -22.17 7.19
C GLY A 173 -9.53 -21.53 6.74
N TYR A 174 -10.67 -22.09 7.19
CA TYR A 174 -12.02 -21.64 6.81
C TYR A 174 -12.71 -20.81 7.89
N ASN A 175 -12.14 -20.68 9.08
CA ASN A 175 -12.70 -19.84 10.13
C ASN A 175 -12.05 -18.45 10.13
N GLU A 176 -12.73 -17.49 10.72
CA GLU A 176 -12.32 -16.07 10.75
C GLU A 176 -10.91 -15.87 11.34
N ASN A 177 -10.63 -16.59 12.45
CA ASN A 177 -9.33 -16.47 13.12
C ASN A 177 -8.19 -17.01 12.25
N ALA A 178 -8.38 -18.15 11.57
CA ALA A 178 -7.38 -18.71 10.67
C ALA A 178 -7.06 -17.78 9.51
N VAL A 179 -8.09 -17.15 8.92
CA VAL A 179 -7.92 -16.15 7.85
C VAL A 179 -7.18 -14.94 8.37
N LYS A 180 -7.57 -14.39 9.52
CA LYS A 180 -6.87 -13.26 10.16
C LYS A 180 -5.40 -13.60 10.45
N TRP A 181 -5.12 -14.75 11.01
CA TRP A 181 -3.77 -15.22 11.28
C TRP A 181 -2.94 -15.29 10.00
N GLN A 182 -3.47 -15.87 8.94
CA GLN A 182 -2.75 -15.98 7.67
C GLN A 182 -2.41 -14.61 7.08
N VAL A 183 -3.34 -13.65 7.14
CA VAL A 183 -3.07 -12.28 6.70
C VAL A 183 -1.96 -11.63 7.54
N TRP A 184 -2.03 -11.74 8.88
CA TRP A 184 -1.01 -11.17 9.76
C TRP A 184 0.37 -11.79 9.57
N VAL A 185 0.45 -13.12 9.41
CA VAL A 185 1.71 -13.81 9.10
C VAL A 185 2.26 -13.35 7.75
N GLY A 186 1.41 -13.18 6.75
CA GLY A 186 1.83 -12.64 5.45
C GLY A 186 2.37 -11.21 5.54
N LEU A 187 1.71 -10.34 6.32
CA LEU A 187 2.20 -8.98 6.57
C LEU A 187 3.56 -8.99 7.28
N LEU A 188 3.72 -9.83 8.29
CA LEU A 188 5.00 -9.99 8.99
C LEU A 188 6.10 -10.51 8.06
N ALA A 189 5.80 -11.52 7.24
CA ALA A 189 6.75 -12.04 6.25
C ALA A 189 7.14 -10.95 5.24
N HIS A 190 6.19 -10.12 4.78
CA HIS A 190 6.48 -8.98 3.91
C HIS A 190 7.44 -7.99 4.59
N LEU A 191 7.18 -7.62 5.85
CA LEU A 191 8.05 -6.71 6.62
C LEU A 191 9.47 -7.28 6.76
N LEU A 192 9.61 -8.54 7.10
CA LEU A 192 10.91 -9.21 7.23
C LEU A 192 11.66 -9.25 5.89
N LEU A 193 10.97 -9.54 4.79
CA LEU A 193 11.57 -9.50 3.45
C LEU A 193 11.98 -8.08 3.04
N ARG A 194 11.19 -7.06 3.37
CA ARG A 194 11.59 -5.64 3.15
C ARG A 194 12.81 -5.26 3.97
N PHE A 195 12.86 -5.70 5.23
CA PHE A 195 14.04 -5.53 6.07
C PHE A 195 15.28 -6.21 5.47
N LEU A 196 15.16 -7.47 5.06
CA LEU A 196 16.25 -8.20 4.39
C LEU A 196 16.69 -7.49 3.11
N LYS A 197 15.73 -7.00 2.29
CA LYS A 197 16.02 -6.20 1.10
C LYS A 197 16.89 -4.99 1.42
N HIS A 198 16.55 -4.27 2.50
CA HIS A 198 17.27 -3.07 2.92
C HIS A 198 18.69 -3.41 3.42
N VAL A 199 18.81 -4.35 4.36
CA VAL A 199 20.10 -4.72 5.00
C VAL A 199 21.07 -5.37 4.01
N SER A 200 20.57 -6.20 3.08
CA SER A 200 21.38 -6.83 2.05
C SER A 200 21.67 -5.94 0.84
N LYS A 201 21.07 -4.73 0.77
CA LYS A 201 21.11 -3.84 -0.40
C LYS A 201 20.65 -4.54 -1.69
N TRP A 202 19.61 -5.35 -1.56
CA TRP A 202 19.07 -6.15 -2.66
C TRP A 202 18.50 -5.28 -3.79
N GLY A 203 19.15 -5.30 -4.97
CA GLY A 203 18.78 -4.49 -6.14
C GLY A 203 17.76 -5.14 -7.08
N LEU A 204 17.44 -6.42 -6.89
CA LEU A 204 16.53 -7.16 -7.78
C LEU A 204 15.07 -7.09 -7.27
N SER A 205 14.15 -7.74 -8.00
CA SER A 205 12.73 -7.73 -7.67
C SER A 205 12.43 -8.38 -6.30
N PHE A 206 11.31 -7.96 -5.69
CA PHE A 206 10.84 -8.53 -4.44
C PHE A 206 10.52 -10.03 -4.55
N SER A 207 9.89 -10.44 -5.65
CA SER A 207 9.57 -11.85 -5.89
C SER A 207 10.83 -12.73 -5.97
N ARG A 208 11.91 -12.21 -6.56
CA ARG A 208 13.19 -12.92 -6.61
C ARG A 208 13.84 -13.04 -5.25
N LEU A 209 13.78 -11.98 -4.41
CA LEU A 209 14.21 -12.04 -3.02
C LEU A 209 13.46 -13.13 -2.26
N ALA A 210 12.13 -13.10 -2.31
CA ALA A 210 11.28 -14.08 -1.65
C ALA A 210 11.58 -15.52 -2.10
N GLY A 211 11.85 -15.72 -3.40
CA GLY A 211 12.27 -17.01 -3.94
C GLY A 211 13.59 -17.50 -3.36
N VAL A 212 14.61 -16.64 -3.30
CA VAL A 212 15.92 -16.97 -2.72
C VAL A 212 15.79 -17.28 -1.23
N VAL A 213 15.07 -16.44 -0.47
CA VAL A 213 14.85 -16.67 0.97
C VAL A 213 14.12 -18.00 1.21
N ARG A 214 13.04 -18.28 0.43
CA ARG A 214 12.30 -19.55 0.53
C ARG A 214 13.18 -20.78 0.28
N SER A 215 14.10 -20.70 -0.69
CA SER A 215 15.03 -21.79 -0.98
C SER A 215 16.11 -21.93 0.09
N ALA A 216 16.53 -20.81 0.69
CA ALA A 216 17.62 -20.77 1.66
C ALA A 216 17.22 -21.16 3.09
N VAL A 217 15.92 -21.03 3.46
CA VAL A 217 15.43 -21.29 4.83
C VAL A 217 15.78 -22.69 5.34
N TRP A 218 15.86 -23.67 4.44
CA TRP A 218 16.20 -25.06 4.79
C TRP A 218 17.68 -25.40 4.61
N MET A 219 18.49 -24.42 4.22
CA MET A 219 19.92 -24.63 3.96
C MET A 219 20.76 -24.05 5.11
N LYS A 220 21.88 -24.71 5.41
CA LYS A 220 22.87 -24.19 6.37
C LYS A 220 23.79 -23.19 5.69
N ILE A 221 23.29 -21.98 5.42
CA ILE A 221 24.05 -20.88 4.80
C ILE A 221 23.87 -19.59 5.59
N ASP A 222 24.85 -18.70 5.47
CA ASP A 222 24.65 -17.30 5.90
C ASP A 222 23.74 -16.60 4.89
N LEU A 223 22.50 -16.36 5.30
CA LEU A 223 21.48 -15.77 4.44
C LEU A 223 21.86 -14.35 4.00
N LEU A 224 22.39 -13.51 4.90
CA LEU A 224 22.74 -12.13 4.56
C LEU A 224 23.91 -12.07 3.59
N ASP A 225 24.92 -12.91 3.79
CA ASP A 225 26.04 -13.04 2.86
C ASP A 225 25.59 -13.53 1.48
N ALA A 226 24.75 -14.55 1.45
CA ALA A 226 24.15 -15.04 0.22
C ALA A 226 23.36 -13.94 -0.50
N LEU A 227 22.49 -13.20 0.19
CA LEU A 227 21.71 -12.13 -0.40
C LEU A 227 22.58 -10.99 -0.93
N ARG A 228 23.63 -10.60 -0.22
CA ARG A 228 24.58 -9.59 -0.68
C ARG A 228 25.29 -10.02 -1.96
N LYS A 229 25.72 -11.29 -2.05
CA LYS A 229 26.39 -11.84 -3.20
C LYS A 229 25.49 -12.02 -4.44
N TYR A 230 24.25 -12.43 -4.22
CA TYR A 230 23.27 -12.65 -5.30
C TYR A 230 22.45 -11.42 -5.67
N GLY A 231 22.32 -10.47 -4.77
CA GLY A 231 21.51 -9.27 -4.97
C GLY A 231 22.23 -8.14 -5.69
N THR A 232 23.55 -8.20 -5.82
CA THR A 232 24.37 -7.22 -6.54
C THR A 232 24.75 -7.75 -7.92
N ALA A 233 24.63 -6.93 -8.95
CA ALA A 233 25.09 -7.28 -10.30
C ALA A 233 26.59 -7.56 -10.27
N GLY A 234 27.01 -8.80 -10.57
CA GLY A 234 28.43 -9.20 -10.58
C GLY A 234 28.89 -10.05 -9.41
N GLY A 235 28.02 -10.38 -8.44
CA GLY A 235 28.36 -11.30 -7.34
C GLY A 235 28.62 -12.74 -7.80
N PRO A 236 29.36 -13.57 -7.01
CA PRO A 236 29.64 -14.94 -7.35
C PRO A 236 28.35 -15.75 -7.52
N LYS A 237 28.30 -16.59 -8.54
CA LYS A 237 27.10 -17.36 -8.96
C LYS A 237 26.73 -18.53 -8.02
N ARG A 238 27.53 -18.84 -7.01
CA ARG A 238 27.31 -19.98 -6.10
C ARG A 238 27.31 -19.53 -4.65
N PRO A 239 26.38 -20.04 -3.80
CA PRO A 239 26.39 -19.79 -2.37
C PRO A 239 27.65 -20.40 -1.75
N VAL A 240 28.28 -19.67 -0.84
CA VAL A 240 29.33 -20.24 0.03
C VAL A 240 28.60 -21.00 1.12
N ILE A 241 28.78 -22.31 1.15
CA ILE A 241 28.27 -23.15 2.26
C ILE A 241 29.17 -22.87 3.46
N VAL A 242 28.59 -22.34 4.51
CA VAL A 242 29.32 -22.09 5.77
C VAL A 242 29.13 -23.32 6.67
N GLU A 243 30.21 -24.03 6.95
CA GLU A 243 30.17 -25.21 7.83
C GLU A 243 29.85 -24.91 9.30
N LYS A 244 29.88 -23.64 9.71
CA LYS A 244 29.54 -23.26 11.09
C LYS A 244 28.03 -23.28 11.29
N GLN A 245 27.56 -24.31 12.00
CA GLN A 245 26.20 -24.36 12.56
C GLN A 245 26.03 -23.27 13.61
N LEU A 246 25.19 -22.27 13.32
CA LEU A 246 24.63 -21.41 14.36
C LEU A 246 23.42 -22.13 14.95
N TYR A 247 23.61 -22.76 16.10
CA TYR A 247 22.49 -23.28 16.89
C TYR A 247 21.88 -22.11 17.67
N PHE A 248 20.55 -22.01 17.64
CA PHE A 248 19.86 -21.26 18.68
C PHE A 248 20.11 -22.02 20.01
N GLN A 249 20.62 -21.34 21.02
CA GLN A 249 20.78 -21.92 22.35
C GLN A 249 19.42 -22.47 22.82
N GLY A 250 19.33 -23.77 23.07
CA GLY A 250 18.11 -24.46 23.51
C GLY A 250 17.47 -25.40 22.49
N PHE A 251 17.98 -25.52 21.26
CA PHE A 251 17.54 -26.52 20.29
C PHE A 251 18.61 -27.58 20.08
N GLU A 252 18.38 -28.79 20.64
CA GLU A 252 19.19 -29.95 20.27
C GLU A 252 18.79 -30.47 18.88
N PRO A 253 19.74 -30.78 17.99
CA PRO A 253 19.41 -31.36 16.70
C PRO A 253 18.80 -32.75 16.91
N PHE A 254 17.72 -33.04 16.19
CA PHE A 254 17.20 -34.39 16.07
C PHE A 254 18.35 -35.33 15.60
N SER A 255 18.87 -36.12 16.49
CA SER A 255 19.80 -37.20 16.13
C SER A 255 19.01 -38.20 15.28
N SER A 256 19.40 -38.38 14.02
CA SER A 256 18.97 -39.48 13.20
C SER A 256 19.40 -40.80 13.94
N ARG A 257 18.47 -41.44 14.60
CA ARG A 257 18.69 -42.83 15.03
C ARG A 257 18.83 -43.69 13.79
N PRO A 258 19.85 -44.49 13.65
CA PRO A 258 19.89 -45.47 12.59
C PRO A 258 18.73 -46.47 12.84
N VAL A 259 17.93 -46.65 11.80
CA VAL A 259 16.93 -47.73 11.75
C VAL A 259 17.72 -49.01 11.66
N GLY A 260 17.67 -49.80 12.74
CA GLY A 260 18.12 -51.18 12.74
C GLY A 260 17.07 -52.10 12.10
#